data_77ed7522b034f37b27322faa65fdb339
#
_entry.id   77ed7522b034f37b27322faa65fdb339
#
_cell.length_a   1.000
_cell.length_b   1.000
_cell.length_c   1.000
_cell.angle_alpha   90.00
_cell.angle_beta   90.00
_cell.angle_gamma   90.00
#
_symmetry.space_group_name_H-M   'P 1'
#
loop_
_entity.id
_entity.type
_entity.pdbx_description
1 polymer ?
#
loop_
_entity_poly.entity_id
_entity_poly.type
_entity_poly.pdbx_seq_one_letter_code
_entity_poly.pdbx_strand_id
1 'polypeptide(L)'
;MTDTPHHQLLPGLPGDGPLPLQFSATGQGQHSEGIVIRFLPEGMPSWVGNFQPGFCRFNCVLEVESTFHVIVVAGGQGYIVDVRNGLLVKHFGGDIENLISIPELGSTLVSNGLWLRLFKGEAEVWCTERLSLDGIRYIQVSLADGFITGEGWYLEDTWYPFKVCISSGEATGGAFESLDVS
;
A
#
# COMPACT_ATOMS: atom_id res chain seq x y z
N MET A 1 -24.23 14.01 0.83
CA MET A 1 -23.33 14.67 -0.12
C MET A 1 -22.54 13.54 -0.78
N THR A 2 -22.65 13.36 -2.08
CA THR A 2 -21.86 12.36 -2.81
C THR A 2 -20.46 12.91 -2.88
N ASP A 3 -19.57 12.28 -2.14
CA ASP A 3 -18.14 12.61 -2.15
C ASP A 3 -17.62 12.31 -3.54
N THR A 4 -17.31 13.33 -4.30
CA THR A 4 -16.73 13.16 -5.64
C THR A 4 -15.29 12.71 -5.42
N PRO A 5 -14.86 11.57 -5.97
CA PRO A 5 -13.50 11.09 -5.76
C PRO A 5 -12.50 12.16 -6.25
N HIS A 6 -11.51 12.47 -5.41
CA HIS A 6 -10.48 13.48 -5.71
C HIS A 6 -9.45 12.99 -6.74
N HIS A 7 -9.66 11.79 -7.30
CA HIS A 7 -8.79 11.21 -8.32
C HIS A 7 -9.57 10.40 -9.35
N GLN A 8 -8.97 10.21 -10.52
CA GLN A 8 -9.49 9.42 -11.63
C GLN A 8 -8.36 8.60 -12.25
N LEU A 9 -8.53 7.28 -12.30
CA LEU A 9 -7.62 6.41 -13.05
C LEU A 9 -7.82 6.64 -14.55
N LEU A 10 -6.73 6.87 -15.27
CA LEU A 10 -6.76 7.06 -16.72
C LEU A 10 -6.30 5.77 -17.44
N PRO A 11 -6.81 5.51 -18.66
CA PRO A 11 -6.39 4.34 -19.44
C PRO A 11 -4.96 4.45 -19.98
N GLY A 12 -4.37 5.65 -19.92
CA GLY A 12 -3.01 5.93 -20.37
C GLY A 12 -2.68 7.42 -20.29
N LEU A 13 -1.50 7.76 -20.76
CA LEU A 13 -1.04 9.15 -20.79
C LEU A 13 -1.92 10.00 -21.72
N PRO A 14 -2.42 11.17 -21.28
CA PRO A 14 -3.21 12.04 -22.13
C PRO A 14 -2.36 12.57 -23.29
N GLY A 15 -2.96 12.63 -24.48
CA GLY A 15 -2.30 13.14 -25.68
C GLY A 15 -2.21 14.67 -25.75
N ASP A 16 -2.90 15.36 -24.84
CA ASP A 16 -2.97 16.83 -24.75
C ASP A 16 -2.97 17.30 -23.30
N GLY A 17 -2.72 18.57 -23.09
CA GLY A 17 -2.67 19.19 -21.76
C GLY A 17 -1.25 19.24 -21.15
N PRO A 18 -1.15 19.59 -19.85
CA PRO A 18 0.13 19.63 -19.14
C PRO A 18 0.83 18.27 -19.12
N LEU A 19 2.17 18.30 -19.18
CA LEU A 19 2.97 17.08 -19.06
C LEU A 19 2.71 16.39 -17.72
N PRO A 20 2.50 15.06 -17.70
CA PRO A 20 2.34 14.28 -16.48
C PRO A 20 3.58 14.35 -15.60
N LEU A 21 3.36 14.49 -14.29
CA LEU A 21 4.42 14.37 -13.30
C LEU A 21 4.88 12.90 -13.23
N GLN A 22 6.19 12.69 -13.22
CA GLN A 22 6.78 11.35 -13.21
C GLN A 22 7.16 10.94 -11.79
N PHE A 23 6.65 9.80 -11.34
CA PHE A 23 6.94 9.23 -10.02
C PHE A 23 7.69 7.91 -10.19
N SER A 24 8.92 7.87 -9.70
CA SER A 24 9.80 6.71 -9.82
C SER A 24 10.54 6.46 -8.50
N ALA A 25 10.54 5.22 -8.03
CA ALA A 25 11.30 4.80 -6.87
C ALA A 25 12.81 4.67 -7.18
N THR A 26 13.18 4.54 -8.46
CA THR A 26 14.59 4.45 -8.88
C THR A 26 15.24 5.81 -9.10
N GLY A 27 14.48 6.92 -8.96
CA GLY A 27 14.96 8.27 -9.23
C GLY A 27 15.16 8.57 -10.72
N GLN A 28 14.75 7.69 -11.61
CA GLN A 28 14.78 7.94 -13.05
C GLN A 28 13.66 8.92 -13.42
N GLY A 29 14.02 10.07 -13.98
CA GLY A 29 13.09 11.16 -14.27
C GLY A 29 12.03 10.84 -15.33
N GLN A 30 12.28 9.85 -16.19
CA GLN A 30 11.31 9.38 -17.20
C GLN A 30 11.33 7.85 -17.23
N HIS A 31 10.15 7.28 -17.27
CA HIS A 31 9.94 5.83 -17.42
C HIS A 31 8.80 5.59 -18.41
N SER A 32 8.64 4.36 -18.87
CA SER A 32 7.50 3.96 -19.69
C SER A 32 6.18 4.23 -18.96
N GLU A 33 5.08 4.22 -19.69
CA GLU A 33 3.75 4.37 -19.10
C GLU A 33 3.50 3.33 -18.01
N GLY A 34 3.15 3.83 -16.83
CA GLY A 34 2.80 3.03 -15.66
C GLY A 34 1.32 3.22 -15.31
N ILE A 35 1.00 3.36 -14.02
CA ILE A 35 -0.34 3.73 -13.58
C ILE A 35 -0.50 5.25 -13.74
N VAL A 36 -1.48 5.65 -14.54
CA VAL A 36 -1.74 7.07 -14.83
C VAL A 36 -2.98 7.52 -14.08
N ILE A 37 -2.83 8.56 -13.25
CA ILE A 37 -3.90 9.08 -12.40
C ILE A 37 -4.02 10.57 -12.58
N ARG A 38 -5.26 11.05 -12.82
CA ARG A 38 -5.61 12.46 -12.73
C ARG A 38 -6.08 12.77 -11.33
N PHE A 39 -5.47 13.76 -10.70
CA PHE A 39 -5.87 14.31 -9.41
C PHE A 39 -6.69 15.57 -9.59
N LEU A 40 -7.72 15.72 -8.76
CA LEU A 40 -8.73 16.78 -8.82
C LEU A 40 -8.81 17.49 -7.46
N PRO A 41 -7.73 18.14 -7.00
CA PRO A 41 -7.73 18.81 -5.70
C PRO A 41 -8.74 19.94 -5.67
N GLU A 42 -9.47 20.08 -4.57
CA GLU A 42 -10.49 21.11 -4.41
C GLU A 42 -9.87 22.52 -4.49
N GLY A 43 -10.44 23.37 -5.32
CA GLY A 43 -9.99 24.77 -5.50
C GLY A 43 -8.65 24.95 -6.20
N MET A 44 -8.05 23.89 -6.76
CA MET A 44 -6.76 23.94 -7.44
C MET A 44 -6.84 23.33 -8.85
N PRO A 45 -5.88 23.64 -9.75
CA PRO A 45 -5.81 22.98 -11.04
C PRO A 45 -5.59 21.48 -10.92
N SER A 46 -6.28 20.71 -11.76
CA SER A 46 -6.03 19.27 -11.86
C SER A 46 -4.66 19.01 -12.50
N TRP A 47 -4.06 17.89 -12.10
CA TRP A 47 -2.80 17.44 -12.65
C TRP A 47 -2.79 15.92 -12.87
N VAL A 48 -1.85 15.41 -13.65
CA VAL A 48 -1.73 13.99 -13.97
C VAL A 48 -0.40 13.46 -13.45
N GLY A 49 -0.45 12.33 -12.74
CA GLY A 49 0.72 11.57 -12.32
C GLY A 49 0.87 10.30 -13.16
N ASN A 50 2.12 9.99 -13.55
CA ASN A 50 2.52 8.70 -14.11
C ASN A 50 3.40 7.98 -13.09
N PHE A 51 2.93 6.84 -12.58
CA PHE A 51 3.57 6.11 -11.48
C PHE A 51 4.24 4.84 -12.00
N GLN A 52 5.56 4.77 -11.85
CA GLN A 52 6.34 3.60 -12.25
C GLN A 52 5.90 2.36 -11.45
N PRO A 53 5.56 1.22 -12.12
CA PRO A 53 5.19 0.01 -11.42
C PRO A 53 6.39 -0.68 -10.77
N GLY A 54 6.10 -1.43 -9.70
CA GLY A 54 7.02 -2.35 -9.04
C GLY A 54 7.02 -3.75 -9.69
N PHE A 55 7.10 -4.78 -8.84
CA PHE A 55 7.37 -6.15 -9.30
C PHE A 55 6.15 -7.07 -9.30
N CYS A 56 4.99 -6.61 -8.85
CA CYS A 56 3.77 -7.40 -8.80
C CYS A 56 2.63 -6.75 -9.60
N ARG A 57 1.41 -7.28 -9.46
CA ARG A 57 0.24 -6.78 -10.22
C ARG A 57 -0.74 -5.97 -9.38
N PHE A 58 -0.44 -5.76 -8.10
CA PHE A 58 -1.35 -5.06 -7.21
C PHE A 58 -1.32 -3.56 -7.46
N ASN A 59 -2.50 -2.99 -7.71
CA ASN A 59 -2.71 -1.57 -7.92
C ASN A 59 -3.80 -1.08 -6.96
N CYS A 60 -3.57 0.04 -6.31
CA CYS A 60 -4.53 0.65 -5.40
C CYS A 60 -4.32 2.16 -5.33
N VAL A 61 -5.40 2.90 -5.10
CA VAL A 61 -5.36 4.32 -4.74
C VAL A 61 -6.16 4.48 -3.46
N LEU A 62 -5.52 5.01 -2.42
CA LEU A 62 -6.12 5.22 -1.11
C LEU A 62 -5.94 6.67 -0.67
N GLU A 63 -7.03 7.38 -0.44
CA GLU A 63 -7.02 8.71 0.17
C GLU A 63 -6.76 8.57 1.67
N VAL A 64 -5.80 9.31 2.20
CA VAL A 64 -5.49 9.31 3.62
C VAL A 64 -6.35 10.36 4.31
N GLU A 65 -7.27 9.91 5.15
CA GLU A 65 -8.21 10.78 5.85
C GLU A 65 -7.51 11.92 6.60
N SER A 66 -8.15 13.09 6.60
CA SER A 66 -7.69 14.31 7.31
C SER A 66 -6.33 14.83 6.82
N THR A 67 -5.85 14.40 5.68
CA THR A 67 -4.62 14.88 5.05
C THR A 67 -4.87 15.22 3.58
N PHE A 68 -3.89 15.85 2.94
CA PHE A 68 -3.88 16.03 1.49
C PHE A 68 -3.03 14.96 0.80
N HIS A 69 -2.77 13.85 1.48
CA HIS A 69 -1.96 12.77 0.95
C HIS A 69 -2.84 11.67 0.34
N VAL A 70 -2.36 11.12 -0.73
CA VAL A 70 -2.91 9.92 -1.36
C VAL A 70 -1.80 8.88 -1.46
N ILE A 71 -2.12 7.65 -1.11
CA ILE A 71 -1.25 6.50 -1.34
C ILE A 71 -1.63 5.92 -2.69
N VAL A 72 -0.67 5.84 -3.60
CA VAL A 72 -0.78 5.15 -4.88
C VAL A 72 0.09 3.91 -4.82
N VAL A 73 -0.47 2.75 -5.09
CA VAL A 73 0.30 1.52 -5.32
C VAL A 73 0.19 1.20 -6.81
N ALA A 74 1.34 1.18 -7.47
CA ALA A 74 1.48 0.85 -8.88
C ALA A 74 2.32 -0.43 -9.02
N GLY A 75 1.71 -1.54 -9.44
CA GLY A 75 2.41 -2.81 -9.57
C GLY A 75 3.19 -3.22 -8.32
N GLY A 76 2.66 -2.94 -7.12
CA GLY A 76 3.32 -3.19 -5.84
C GLY A 76 4.28 -2.11 -5.36
N GLN A 77 4.61 -1.09 -6.15
CA GLN A 77 5.39 0.06 -5.71
C GLN A 77 4.47 1.11 -5.09
N GLY A 78 4.68 1.43 -3.82
CA GLY A 78 3.93 2.45 -3.09
C GLY A 78 4.52 3.85 -3.23
N TYR A 79 3.65 4.84 -3.38
CA TYR A 79 3.96 6.27 -3.43
C TYR A 79 2.99 7.03 -2.54
N ILE A 80 3.49 7.90 -1.67
CA ILE A 80 2.69 8.88 -0.94
C ILE A 80 2.91 10.21 -1.61
N VAL A 81 1.84 10.84 -2.10
CA VAL A 81 1.90 12.12 -2.80
C VAL A 81 0.99 13.15 -2.12
N ASP A 82 1.44 14.40 -2.07
CA ASP A 82 0.60 15.54 -1.70
C ASP A 82 -0.18 15.97 -2.94
N VAL A 83 -1.50 15.80 -2.91
CA VAL A 83 -2.37 16.07 -4.06
C VAL A 83 -2.47 17.55 -4.43
N ARG A 84 -2.18 18.47 -3.52
CA ARG A 84 -2.26 19.92 -3.76
C ARG A 84 -1.20 20.42 -4.72
N ASN A 85 -0.01 19.84 -4.66
CA ASN A 85 1.17 20.33 -5.37
C ASN A 85 1.88 19.25 -6.20
N GLY A 86 1.40 17.99 -6.16
CA GLY A 86 1.98 16.88 -6.90
C GLY A 86 3.39 16.48 -6.41
N LEU A 87 3.72 16.77 -5.15
CA LEU A 87 5.02 16.39 -4.60
C LEU A 87 5.01 14.96 -4.08
N LEU A 88 6.08 14.24 -4.41
CA LEU A 88 6.36 12.94 -3.79
C LEU A 88 6.83 13.17 -2.34
N VAL A 89 6.05 12.64 -1.40
CA VAL A 89 6.38 12.66 0.03
C VAL A 89 7.29 11.49 0.37
N LYS A 90 6.93 10.29 -0.10
CA LYS A 90 7.67 9.05 0.15
C LYS A 90 7.35 8.00 -0.91
N HIS A 91 8.31 7.14 -1.20
CA HIS A 91 8.05 5.86 -1.86
C HIS A 91 8.43 4.70 -0.92
N PHE A 92 7.78 3.53 -1.10
CA PHE A 92 8.00 2.36 -0.26
C PHE A 92 7.57 1.07 -0.99
N GLY A 93 8.00 -0.07 -0.48
CA GLY A 93 7.68 -1.38 -1.07
C GLY A 93 8.39 -1.61 -2.40
N GLY A 94 7.66 -2.13 -3.37
CA GLY A 94 8.08 -2.62 -4.68
C GLY A 94 7.37 -3.92 -5.01
N ASP A 95 6.90 -4.60 -3.98
CA ASP A 95 6.31 -5.94 -3.96
C ASP A 95 5.01 -6.00 -3.13
N ILE A 96 4.35 -4.86 -2.92
CA ILE A 96 3.10 -4.77 -2.15
C ILE A 96 2.01 -5.58 -2.86
N GLU A 97 1.37 -6.49 -2.12
CA GLU A 97 0.28 -7.34 -2.60
C GLU A 97 -1.08 -7.01 -1.97
N ASN A 98 -1.07 -6.29 -0.84
CA ASN A 98 -2.30 -5.89 -0.16
C ASN A 98 -2.10 -4.59 0.63
N LEU A 99 -3.17 -3.79 0.69
CA LEU A 99 -3.21 -2.53 1.43
C LEU A 99 -4.59 -2.36 2.06
N ILE A 100 -4.63 -2.18 3.37
CA ILE A 100 -5.86 -2.07 4.16
C ILE A 100 -5.81 -0.76 4.96
N SER A 101 -6.79 0.12 4.74
CA SER A 101 -6.98 1.30 5.58
C SER A 101 -7.57 0.91 6.92
N ILE A 102 -7.07 1.54 8.00
CA ILE A 102 -7.61 1.45 9.35
C ILE A 102 -7.88 2.89 9.83
N PRO A 103 -9.02 3.47 9.38
CA PRO A 103 -9.32 4.89 9.60
C PRO A 103 -9.34 5.27 11.08
N GLU A 104 -9.87 4.40 11.94
CA GLU A 104 -9.99 4.63 13.38
C GLU A 104 -8.63 4.82 14.07
N LEU A 105 -7.56 4.31 13.47
CA LEU A 105 -6.18 4.49 13.94
C LEU A 105 -5.41 5.54 13.12
N GLY A 106 -6.00 6.06 12.05
CA GLY A 106 -5.29 6.88 11.06
C GLY A 106 -4.11 6.14 10.44
N SER A 107 -4.26 4.83 10.23
CA SER A 107 -3.16 3.93 9.86
C SER A 107 -3.48 3.12 8.61
N THR A 108 -2.42 2.62 7.98
CA THR A 108 -2.51 1.76 6.80
C THR A 108 -1.68 0.51 7.03
N LEU A 109 -2.31 -0.65 6.88
CA LEU A 109 -1.64 -1.94 6.91
C LEU A 109 -1.24 -2.34 5.49
N VAL A 110 0.00 -2.76 5.33
CA VAL A 110 0.58 -3.17 4.05
C VAL A 110 1.12 -4.60 4.17
N SER A 111 0.87 -5.42 3.16
CA SER A 111 1.43 -6.77 3.03
C SER A 111 2.15 -6.94 1.70
N ASN A 112 3.28 -7.64 1.72
CA ASN A 112 3.99 -8.09 0.51
C ASN A 112 3.96 -9.62 0.35
N GLY A 113 3.01 -10.29 1.02
CA GLY A 113 2.94 -11.74 1.00
C GLY A 113 3.88 -12.47 1.95
N LEU A 114 4.85 -11.78 2.58
CA LEU A 114 5.81 -12.37 3.52
C LEU A 114 5.62 -11.89 4.95
N TRP A 115 5.37 -10.59 5.14
CA TRP A 115 5.17 -9.91 6.42
C TRP A 115 4.12 -8.81 6.32
N LEU A 116 3.69 -8.32 7.47
CA LEU A 116 2.82 -7.17 7.60
C LEU A 116 3.60 -5.96 8.11
N ARG A 117 3.24 -4.77 7.61
CA ARG A 117 3.77 -3.48 8.07
C ARG A 117 2.63 -2.54 8.37
N LEU A 118 2.71 -1.84 9.49
CA LEU A 118 1.77 -0.79 9.84
C LEU A 118 2.42 0.57 9.62
N PHE A 119 1.73 1.42 8.88
CA PHE A 119 2.12 2.81 8.68
C PHE A 119 1.12 3.74 9.36
N LYS A 120 1.62 4.83 9.95
CA LYS A 120 0.82 5.96 10.39
C LYS A 120 1.29 7.20 9.63
N GLY A 121 0.46 7.67 8.69
CA GLY A 121 0.92 8.61 7.68
C GLY A 121 2.09 8.04 6.87
N GLU A 122 3.23 8.73 6.86
CA GLU A 122 4.46 8.28 6.17
C GLU A 122 5.40 7.44 7.02
N ALA A 123 5.15 7.37 8.34
CA ALA A 123 6.01 6.66 9.28
C ALA A 123 5.61 5.19 9.39
N GLU A 124 6.60 4.29 9.21
CA GLU A 124 6.45 2.88 9.58
C GLU A 124 6.45 2.76 11.11
N VAL A 125 5.37 2.22 11.66
CA VAL A 125 5.22 2.02 13.11
C VAL A 125 5.89 0.72 13.54
N TRP A 126 5.62 -0.35 12.79
CA TRP A 126 6.24 -1.67 12.98
C TRP A 126 6.19 -2.52 11.70
N CYS A 127 7.05 -3.51 11.66
CA CYS A 127 7.05 -4.60 10.70
C CYS A 127 7.10 -5.92 11.47
N THR A 128 6.28 -6.90 11.10
CA THR A 128 6.33 -8.24 11.70
C THR A 128 7.60 -8.97 11.29
N GLU A 129 7.94 -10.02 12.02
CA GLU A 129 8.77 -11.07 11.49
C GLU A 129 8.07 -11.77 10.32
N ARG A 130 8.77 -12.66 9.63
CA ARG A 130 8.25 -13.35 8.46
C ARG A 130 7.12 -14.31 8.87
N LEU A 131 5.94 -14.11 8.28
CA LEU A 131 4.73 -14.88 8.55
C LEU A 131 4.49 -15.99 7.54
N SER A 132 5.08 -15.87 6.35
CA SER A 132 4.79 -16.72 5.21
C SER A 132 6.03 -17.00 4.38
N LEU A 133 6.05 -18.12 3.67
CA LEU A 133 7.08 -18.40 2.68
C LEU A 133 6.80 -17.65 1.36
N ASP A 134 5.52 -17.64 0.93
CA ASP A 134 5.10 -16.97 -0.30
C ASP A 134 3.56 -16.83 -0.33
N GLY A 135 3.06 -15.69 0.15
CA GLY A 135 1.63 -15.35 0.14
C GLY A 135 0.97 -15.34 1.52
N ILE A 136 0.22 -14.27 1.76
CA ILE A 136 -0.64 -14.08 2.93
C ILE A 136 -2.07 -13.89 2.45
N ARG A 137 -3.02 -14.55 3.10
CA ARG A 137 -4.46 -14.46 2.78
C ARG A 137 -5.33 -14.25 4.00
N TYR A 138 -6.60 -13.88 3.76
CA TYR A 138 -7.65 -13.71 4.77
C TYR A 138 -7.25 -12.75 5.92
N ILE A 139 -6.54 -11.66 5.56
CA ILE A 139 -6.17 -10.64 6.54
C ILE A 139 -7.44 -9.98 7.08
N GLN A 140 -7.64 -10.04 8.39
CA GLN A 140 -8.74 -9.42 9.11
C GLN A 140 -8.20 -8.57 10.26
N VAL A 141 -8.74 -7.35 10.40
CA VAL A 141 -8.37 -6.43 11.48
C VAL A 141 -9.53 -6.37 12.47
N SER A 142 -9.28 -6.71 13.72
CA SER A 142 -10.22 -6.58 14.84
C SER A 142 -9.69 -5.55 15.83
N LEU A 143 -10.20 -4.34 15.77
CA LEU A 143 -9.83 -3.27 16.73
C LEU A 143 -10.32 -3.58 18.14
N ALA A 144 -11.50 -4.22 18.27
CA ALA A 144 -12.07 -4.59 19.55
C ALA A 144 -11.18 -5.60 20.30
N ASP A 145 -10.59 -6.53 19.58
CA ASP A 145 -9.69 -7.55 20.13
C ASP A 145 -8.23 -7.08 20.18
N GLY A 146 -7.87 -6.03 19.44
CA GLY A 146 -6.52 -5.50 19.34
C GLY A 146 -5.58 -6.33 18.45
N PHE A 147 -6.11 -7.13 17.52
CA PHE A 147 -5.33 -8.06 16.72
C PHE A 147 -5.67 -8.01 15.23
N ILE A 148 -4.66 -8.39 14.44
CA ILE A 148 -4.78 -8.74 13.03
C ILE A 148 -4.60 -10.24 12.91
N THR A 149 -5.47 -10.91 12.15
CA THR A 149 -5.38 -12.34 11.87
C THR A 149 -5.27 -12.59 10.37
N GLY A 150 -4.78 -13.77 10.00
CA GLY A 150 -4.67 -14.21 8.62
C GLY A 150 -3.99 -15.57 8.55
N GLU A 151 -3.63 -15.98 7.35
CA GLU A 151 -2.92 -17.22 7.10
C GLU A 151 -1.71 -16.98 6.21
N GLY A 152 -0.56 -17.55 6.58
CA GLY A 152 0.68 -17.55 5.80
C GLY A 152 0.87 -18.89 5.09
N TRP A 153 1.27 -18.82 3.82
CA TRP A 153 1.54 -20.00 2.99
C TRP A 153 2.88 -20.66 3.33
N TYR A 154 2.89 -21.99 3.26
CA TYR A 154 4.08 -22.84 3.37
C TYR A 154 4.06 -23.90 2.27
N LEU A 155 5.09 -24.73 2.22
CA LEU A 155 5.24 -25.82 1.25
C LEU A 155 4.01 -26.75 1.23
N GLU A 156 3.83 -27.49 0.13
CA GLU A 156 2.73 -28.45 -0.06
C GLU A 156 1.34 -27.84 0.06
N ASP A 157 1.21 -26.54 -0.32
CA ASP A 157 -0.04 -25.78 -0.31
C ASP A 157 -0.69 -25.69 1.09
N THR A 158 0.14 -25.76 2.14
CA THR A 158 -0.30 -25.66 3.53
C THR A 158 -0.37 -24.20 3.97
N TRP A 159 -1.41 -23.85 4.72
CA TRP A 159 -1.64 -22.51 5.23
C TRP A 159 -1.69 -22.54 6.76
N TYR A 160 -0.89 -21.69 7.40
CA TYR A 160 -0.79 -21.60 8.84
C TYR A 160 -1.40 -20.31 9.36
N PRO A 161 -2.35 -20.37 10.31
CA PRO A 161 -2.93 -19.18 10.90
C PRO A 161 -1.88 -18.39 11.68
N PHE A 162 -1.99 -17.08 11.62
CA PHE A 162 -1.22 -16.17 12.45
C PHE A 162 -2.11 -15.13 13.15
N LYS A 163 -1.57 -14.55 14.22
CA LYS A 163 -2.17 -13.47 14.98
C LYS A 163 -1.11 -12.43 15.29
N VAL A 164 -1.37 -11.17 14.96
CA VAL A 164 -0.45 -10.03 15.15
C VAL A 164 -1.09 -9.00 16.07
N CYS A 165 -0.40 -8.57 17.10
CA CYS A 165 -0.84 -7.49 17.99
C CYS A 165 -0.76 -6.15 17.25
N ILE A 166 -1.88 -5.41 17.16
CA ILE A 166 -1.95 -4.13 16.43
C ILE A 166 -0.99 -3.08 17.02
N SER A 167 -0.83 -3.07 18.34
CA SER A 167 -0.02 -2.04 19.01
C SER A 167 1.48 -2.26 18.91
N SER A 168 1.95 -3.51 18.81
CA SER A 168 3.38 -3.85 18.85
C SER A 168 3.91 -4.46 17.57
N GLY A 169 3.05 -5.07 16.74
CA GLY A 169 3.48 -5.87 15.59
C GLY A 169 3.99 -7.27 15.97
N GLU A 170 3.96 -7.63 17.28
CA GLU A 170 4.31 -8.98 17.71
C GLU A 170 3.36 -10.00 17.12
N ALA A 171 3.93 -11.01 16.49
CA ALA A 171 3.21 -12.07 15.81
C ALA A 171 3.32 -13.39 16.59
N THR A 172 2.27 -14.20 16.48
CA THR A 172 2.26 -15.61 16.92
C THR A 172 1.66 -16.46 15.79
N GLY A 173 2.17 -17.64 15.58
CA GLY A 173 1.79 -18.50 14.46
C GLY A 173 2.45 -18.11 13.15
N GLY A 174 1.81 -18.50 12.04
CA GLY A 174 2.38 -18.34 10.71
C GLY A 174 3.28 -19.52 10.30
N ALA A 175 3.80 -19.44 9.09
CA ALA A 175 4.51 -20.54 8.45
C ALA A 175 5.88 -20.86 9.09
N PHE A 176 6.45 -19.98 9.91
CA PHE A 176 7.81 -20.13 10.46
C PHE A 176 7.85 -20.52 11.94
N GLU A 177 6.82 -20.24 12.73
CA GLU A 177 6.79 -20.63 14.15
C GLU A 177 6.81 -22.16 14.34
N SER A 178 6.32 -22.93 13.37
CA SER A 178 6.33 -24.39 13.41
C SER A 178 7.70 -25.04 13.14
N LEU A 179 8.71 -24.26 12.74
CA LEU A 179 10.04 -24.78 12.44
C LEU A 179 10.96 -24.82 13.67
N ASP A 180 10.65 -24.07 14.72
CA ASP A 180 11.46 -24.01 15.95
C ASP A 180 11.13 -25.13 16.98
N VAL A 181 10.24 -26.07 16.65
CA VAL A 181 9.73 -27.15 17.55
C VAL A 181 10.19 -28.55 17.12
N SER A 182 11.37 -28.66 16.48
CA SER A 182 11.92 -29.99 16.15
C SER A 182 13.39 -30.17 16.50
#